data_0d674cf1c1280f52105b2eeed86320f6
#
_entry.id   0d674cf1c1280f52105b2eeed86320f6
#
_cell.length_a   1.000
_cell.length_b   1.000
_cell.length_c   1.000
_cell.angle_alpha   90.00
_cell.angle_beta   90.00
_cell.angle_gamma   90.00
#
_symmetry.space_group_name_H-M   'P 1'
#
loop_
_entity.id
_entity.type
_entity.pdbx_description
1 polymer ?
#
loop_
_entity_poly.entity_id
_entity_poly.type
_entity_poly.pdbx_seq_one_letter_code
_entity_poly.pdbx_strand_id
1 'polypeptide(L)'
;MDFILDYKWFFLITAEVVFWVCAIAFLLLRYWFKLKKLSLFVFVIFILNDLWIALLAYLDYQRTGEFSIYQIIIVIIIMYAMTFGKSDFKKLDAFIKRWVAKKRGEPIDESLQPVKLYGKAYALHEWKQFAGHFVVFIIVHIGFAIAVGFSDSMQETPFNELFGMWFDDE
;
A
#
# COMPACT_ATOMS: atom_id res chain seq x y z
N MET A 1 24.41 17.24 -1.60
CA MET A 1 23.31 16.52 -0.93
C MET A 1 22.12 17.45 -0.68
N ASP A 2 22.37 18.71 -0.42
CA ASP A 2 21.34 19.71 -0.16
C ASP A 2 20.34 19.87 -1.33
N PHE A 3 20.82 19.87 -2.57
CA PHE A 3 19.96 19.94 -3.76
C PHE A 3 18.86 18.87 -3.80
N ILE A 4 19.17 17.60 -3.46
CA ILE A 4 18.18 16.51 -3.49
C ILE A 4 17.11 16.74 -2.41
N LEU A 5 17.50 17.18 -1.22
CA LEU A 5 16.58 17.44 -0.12
C LEU A 5 15.77 18.74 -0.30
N ASP A 6 16.35 19.75 -0.94
CA ASP A 6 15.64 21.00 -1.26
C ASP A 6 14.54 20.76 -2.33
N TYR A 7 14.79 19.83 -3.26
CA TYR A 7 13.82 19.40 -4.28
C TYR A 7 13.16 18.07 -3.96
N LYS A 8 13.07 17.66 -2.68
CA LYS A 8 12.52 16.37 -2.27
C LYS A 8 11.14 16.04 -2.85
N TRP A 9 10.27 17.03 -2.95
CA TRP A 9 8.93 16.85 -3.53
C TRP A 9 8.97 16.49 -5.01
N PHE A 10 9.88 17.07 -5.77
CA PHE A 10 10.07 16.71 -7.19
C PHE A 10 10.54 15.24 -7.32
N PHE A 11 11.52 14.83 -6.51
CA PHE A 11 12.00 13.44 -6.52
C PHE A 11 10.94 12.45 -6.07
N LEU A 12 10.11 12.81 -5.09
CA LEU A 12 9.01 11.99 -4.64
C LEU A 12 7.94 11.80 -5.70
N ILE A 13 7.49 12.88 -6.34
CA ILE A 13 6.50 12.82 -7.42
C ILE A 13 7.06 12.00 -8.60
N THR A 14 8.34 12.18 -8.93
CA THR A 14 8.98 11.40 -9.99
C THR A 14 9.03 9.92 -9.64
N ALA A 15 9.39 9.58 -8.40
CA ALA A 15 9.42 8.20 -7.93
C ALA A 15 8.02 7.55 -7.93
N GLU A 16 6.97 8.29 -7.57
CA GLU A 16 5.58 7.84 -7.66
C GLU A 16 5.16 7.53 -9.11
N VAL A 17 5.52 8.40 -10.05
CA VAL A 17 5.26 8.15 -11.48
C VAL A 17 6.01 6.89 -11.96
N VAL A 18 7.29 6.75 -11.60
CA VAL A 18 8.10 5.56 -11.92
C VAL A 18 7.50 4.30 -11.32
N PHE A 19 7.01 4.35 -10.07
CA PHE A 19 6.31 3.26 -9.40
C PHE A 19 5.13 2.76 -10.25
N TRP A 20 4.22 3.66 -10.65
CA TRP A 20 3.05 3.28 -11.44
C TRP A 20 3.41 2.75 -12.82
N VAL A 21 4.37 3.36 -13.50
CA VAL A 21 4.87 2.90 -14.81
C VAL A 21 5.46 1.49 -14.69
N CYS A 22 6.31 1.25 -13.69
CA CYS A 22 6.90 -0.06 -13.45
C CYS A 22 5.86 -1.11 -13.06
N ALA A 23 4.88 -0.76 -12.21
CA ALA A 23 3.81 -1.66 -11.81
C ALA A 23 2.98 -2.11 -13.02
N ILE A 24 2.53 -1.18 -13.86
CA ILE A 24 1.76 -1.48 -15.08
C ILE A 24 2.62 -2.29 -16.06
N ALA A 25 3.86 -1.87 -16.33
CA ALA A 25 4.77 -2.58 -17.22
C ALA A 25 5.04 -4.01 -16.74
N PHE A 26 5.28 -4.21 -15.45
CA PHE A 26 5.46 -5.54 -14.85
C PHE A 26 4.26 -6.44 -15.11
N LEU A 27 3.03 -5.95 -14.85
CA LEU A 27 1.80 -6.72 -15.06
C LEU A 27 1.60 -7.09 -16.53
N LEU A 28 1.79 -6.13 -17.44
CA LEU A 28 1.66 -6.35 -18.87
C LEU A 28 2.70 -7.37 -19.38
N LEU A 29 3.97 -7.18 -19.03
CA LEU A 29 5.05 -8.07 -19.47
C LEU A 29 4.89 -9.48 -18.91
N ARG A 30 4.50 -9.60 -17.65
CA ARG A 30 4.39 -10.88 -16.97
C ARG A 30 3.18 -11.71 -17.43
N TYR A 31 2.01 -11.06 -17.50
CA TYR A 31 0.73 -11.76 -17.69
C TYR A 31 0.22 -11.68 -19.11
N TRP A 32 0.38 -10.54 -19.78
CA TRP A 32 -0.10 -10.38 -21.15
C TRP A 32 0.90 -10.89 -22.18
N PHE A 33 2.15 -10.44 -22.11
CA PHE A 33 3.19 -10.84 -23.05
C PHE A 33 3.92 -12.13 -22.65
N LYS A 34 3.73 -12.64 -21.43
CA LYS A 34 4.39 -13.84 -20.88
C LYS A 34 5.94 -13.75 -20.88
N LEU A 35 6.50 -12.54 -20.90
CA LEU A 35 7.94 -12.24 -20.92
C LEU A 35 8.52 -12.23 -19.50
N LYS A 36 8.69 -13.42 -18.91
CA LYS A 36 9.10 -13.60 -17.50
C LYS A 36 10.42 -12.89 -17.14
N LYS A 37 11.46 -12.98 -18.01
CA LYS A 37 12.77 -12.36 -17.73
C LYS A 37 12.68 -10.83 -17.72
N LEU A 38 11.98 -10.25 -18.69
CA LEU A 38 11.82 -8.80 -18.80
C LEU A 38 10.96 -8.25 -17.65
N SER A 39 9.89 -8.97 -17.27
CA SER A 39 9.10 -8.59 -16.11
C SER A 39 9.90 -8.63 -14.81
N LEU A 40 10.81 -9.57 -14.64
CA LEU A 40 11.70 -9.60 -13.48
C LEU A 40 12.64 -8.39 -13.45
N PHE A 41 13.19 -7.98 -14.60
CA PHE A 41 14.02 -6.78 -14.71
C PHE A 41 13.25 -5.52 -14.29
N VAL A 42 12.03 -5.34 -14.79
CA VAL A 42 11.15 -4.22 -14.39
C VAL A 42 10.82 -4.30 -12.90
N PHE A 43 10.62 -5.48 -12.33
CA PHE A 43 10.39 -5.65 -10.90
C PHE A 43 11.61 -5.23 -10.05
N VAL A 44 12.83 -5.50 -10.52
CA VAL A 44 14.04 -5.01 -9.85
C VAL A 44 14.10 -3.48 -9.86
N ILE A 45 13.77 -2.83 -10.99
CA ILE A 45 13.69 -1.36 -11.06
C ILE A 45 12.64 -0.83 -10.07
N PHE A 46 11.49 -1.47 -9.99
CA PHE A 46 10.43 -1.14 -9.04
C PHE A 46 10.94 -1.16 -7.59
N ILE A 47 11.63 -2.24 -7.18
CA ILE A 47 12.21 -2.35 -5.82
C ILE A 47 13.29 -1.29 -5.58
N LEU A 48 14.14 -1.00 -6.57
CA LEU A 48 15.17 0.04 -6.44
C LEU A 48 14.55 1.44 -6.28
N ASN A 49 13.42 1.70 -6.95
CA ASN A 49 12.68 2.94 -6.79
C ASN A 49 12.09 3.07 -5.37
N ASP A 50 11.54 2.00 -4.80
CA ASP A 50 11.01 2.01 -3.44
C ASP A 50 12.14 2.20 -2.40
N LEU A 51 13.28 1.55 -2.60
CA LEU A 51 14.48 1.76 -1.78
C LEU A 51 15.00 3.21 -1.88
N TRP A 52 14.89 3.84 -3.06
CA TRP A 52 15.23 5.24 -3.24
C TRP A 52 14.34 6.16 -2.39
N ILE A 53 13.02 5.93 -2.38
CA ILE A 53 12.07 6.67 -1.54
C ILE A 53 12.43 6.50 -0.05
N ALA A 54 12.71 5.27 0.38
CA ALA A 54 13.11 5.00 1.76
C ALA A 54 14.43 5.70 2.13
N LEU A 55 15.40 5.76 1.21
CA LEU A 55 16.64 6.48 1.40
C LEU A 55 16.42 7.98 1.52
N LEU A 56 15.56 8.58 0.68
CA LEU A 56 15.19 10.00 0.77
C LEU A 56 14.56 10.33 2.13
N ALA A 57 13.67 9.46 2.63
CA ALA A 57 13.05 9.62 3.93
C ALA A 57 14.09 9.58 5.07
N TYR A 58 15.05 8.67 4.98
CA TYR A 58 16.14 8.57 5.94
C TYR A 58 17.04 9.82 5.93
N LEU A 59 17.42 10.32 4.75
CA LEU A 59 18.25 11.51 4.60
C LEU A 59 17.55 12.77 5.09
N ASP A 60 16.23 12.88 4.87
CA ASP A 60 15.42 13.99 5.37
C ASP A 60 15.38 13.97 6.91
N TYR A 61 15.20 12.80 7.53
CA TYR A 61 15.30 12.64 8.97
C TYR A 61 16.66 13.03 9.53
N GLN A 62 17.74 12.62 8.88
CA GLN A 62 19.10 12.98 9.31
C GLN A 62 19.35 14.50 9.28
N ARG A 63 18.68 15.21 8.36
CA ARG A 63 18.81 16.66 8.22
C ARG A 63 17.95 17.43 9.22
N THR A 64 16.70 17.00 9.42
CA THR A 64 15.71 17.72 10.22
C THR A 64 15.70 17.31 11.68
N GLY A 65 16.08 16.07 11.97
CA GLY A 65 15.94 15.47 13.29
C GLY A 65 14.50 15.17 13.71
N GLU A 66 13.54 15.46 12.83
CA GLU A 66 12.10 15.31 13.09
C GLU A 66 11.49 14.23 12.23
N PHE A 67 10.62 13.41 12.81
CA PHE A 67 9.81 12.45 12.08
C PHE A 67 8.63 13.19 11.44
N SER A 68 8.64 13.27 10.11
CA SER A 68 7.49 13.78 9.36
C SER A 68 6.43 12.68 9.14
N ILE A 69 5.18 13.11 8.92
CA ILE A 69 4.05 12.21 8.57
C ILE A 69 4.42 11.28 7.41
N TYR A 70 5.16 11.78 6.44
CA TYR A 70 5.66 11.04 5.30
C TYR A 70 6.50 9.81 5.69
N GLN A 71 7.41 9.93 6.64
CA GLN A 71 8.25 8.81 7.12
C GLN A 71 7.41 7.76 7.85
N ILE A 72 6.40 8.20 8.61
CA ILE A 72 5.46 7.31 9.29
C ILE A 72 4.69 6.47 8.26
N ILE A 73 4.19 7.10 7.19
CA ILE A 73 3.47 6.40 6.11
C ILE A 73 4.37 5.33 5.47
N ILE A 74 5.64 5.65 5.20
CA ILE A 74 6.59 4.66 4.61
C ILE A 74 6.79 3.47 5.55
N VAL A 75 7.00 3.70 6.85
CA VAL A 75 7.17 2.61 7.83
C VAL A 75 5.93 1.72 7.86
N ILE A 76 4.73 2.31 7.84
CA ILE A 76 3.46 1.57 7.82
C ILE A 76 3.35 0.71 6.56
N ILE A 77 3.68 1.26 5.38
CA ILE A 77 3.63 0.53 4.10
C ILE A 77 4.61 -0.65 4.13
N ILE A 78 5.83 -0.45 4.63
CA ILE A 78 6.83 -1.53 4.76
C ILE A 78 6.32 -2.62 5.71
N MET A 79 5.79 -2.26 6.87
CA MET A 79 5.23 -3.22 7.83
C MET A 79 4.07 -4.01 7.23
N TYR A 80 3.16 -3.34 6.50
CA TYR A 80 2.07 -3.99 5.79
C TYR A 80 2.59 -4.96 4.73
N ALA A 81 3.54 -4.54 3.90
CA ALA A 81 4.15 -5.38 2.87
C ALA A 81 4.80 -6.64 3.44
N MET A 82 5.49 -6.53 4.58
CA MET A 82 6.13 -7.66 5.26
C MET A 82 5.12 -8.66 5.85
N THR A 83 3.98 -8.18 6.35
CA THR A 83 2.98 -9.01 7.04
C THR A 83 1.98 -9.64 6.06
N PHE A 84 1.37 -8.84 5.22
CA PHE A 84 0.28 -9.25 4.32
C PHE A 84 0.69 -9.36 2.85
N GLY A 85 1.78 -8.70 2.44
CA GLY A 85 2.16 -8.56 1.04
C GLY A 85 2.26 -9.89 0.30
N LYS A 86 2.82 -10.94 0.91
CA LYS A 86 2.94 -12.27 0.28
C LYS A 86 1.57 -12.91 0.00
N SER A 87 0.62 -12.78 0.92
CA SER A 87 -0.74 -13.30 0.77
C SER A 87 -1.51 -12.55 -0.30
N ASP A 88 -1.46 -11.22 -0.24
CA ASP A 88 -2.20 -10.37 -1.15
C ASP A 88 -1.61 -10.42 -2.56
N PHE A 89 -0.29 -10.50 -2.68
CA PHE A 89 0.36 -10.73 -3.97
C PHE A 89 -0.07 -12.06 -4.61
N LYS A 90 -0.20 -13.14 -3.84
CA LYS A 90 -0.69 -14.43 -4.34
C LYS A 90 -2.13 -14.35 -4.84
N LYS A 91 -3.00 -13.63 -4.11
CA LYS A 91 -4.41 -13.41 -4.52
C LYS A 91 -4.48 -12.58 -5.82
N LEU A 92 -3.68 -11.50 -5.88
CA LEU A 92 -3.60 -10.62 -7.04
C LEU A 92 -3.07 -11.37 -8.26
N ASP A 93 -1.99 -12.18 -8.12
CA ASP A 93 -1.43 -13.02 -9.18
C ASP A 93 -2.48 -13.99 -9.75
N ALA A 94 -3.22 -14.68 -8.88
CA ALA A 94 -4.29 -15.59 -9.29
C ALA A 94 -5.45 -14.85 -9.97
N PHE A 95 -5.83 -13.68 -9.47
CA PHE A 95 -6.87 -12.84 -10.07
C PHE A 95 -6.49 -12.39 -11.48
N ILE A 96 -5.28 -11.84 -11.65
CA ILE A 96 -4.81 -11.32 -12.94
C ILE A 96 -4.65 -12.45 -13.95
N LYS A 97 -4.11 -13.61 -13.56
CA LYS A 97 -4.02 -14.79 -14.44
C LYS A 97 -5.38 -15.21 -14.97
N ARG A 98 -6.39 -15.31 -14.10
CA ARG A 98 -7.78 -15.61 -14.51
C ARG A 98 -8.35 -14.58 -15.46
N TRP A 99 -8.15 -13.28 -15.12
CA TRP A 99 -8.65 -12.19 -15.94
C TRP A 99 -8.05 -12.20 -17.35
N VAL A 100 -6.71 -12.38 -17.46
CA VAL A 100 -6.00 -12.45 -18.75
C VAL A 100 -6.43 -13.69 -19.54
N ALA A 101 -6.49 -14.88 -18.90
CA ALA A 101 -6.97 -16.11 -19.56
C ALA A 101 -8.38 -15.93 -20.13
N LYS A 102 -9.31 -15.34 -19.34
CA LYS A 102 -10.67 -15.04 -19.80
C LYS A 102 -10.66 -14.07 -20.99
N LYS A 103 -9.84 -13.03 -20.98
CA LYS A 103 -9.75 -12.06 -22.09
C LYS A 103 -9.14 -12.64 -23.36
N ARG A 104 -8.27 -13.64 -23.21
CA ARG A 104 -7.61 -14.31 -24.35
C ARG A 104 -8.34 -15.55 -24.85
N GLY A 105 -9.44 -15.94 -24.20
CA GLY A 105 -10.14 -17.19 -24.51
C GLY A 105 -9.32 -18.45 -24.18
N GLU A 106 -8.31 -18.35 -23.31
CA GLU A 106 -7.49 -19.47 -22.86
C GLU A 106 -8.20 -20.23 -21.72
N PRO A 107 -8.01 -21.56 -21.59
CA PRO A 107 -8.55 -22.32 -20.46
C PRO A 107 -7.97 -21.81 -19.14
N ILE A 108 -8.82 -21.66 -18.13
CA ILE A 108 -8.39 -21.24 -16.79
C ILE A 108 -7.89 -22.48 -16.05
N ASP A 109 -6.64 -22.40 -15.54
CA ASP A 109 -6.05 -23.44 -14.71
C ASP A 109 -6.92 -23.66 -13.45
N GLU A 110 -7.27 -24.91 -13.16
CA GLU A 110 -8.12 -25.30 -12.02
C GLU A 110 -7.51 -24.87 -10.69
N SER A 111 -6.18 -24.88 -10.57
CA SER A 111 -5.46 -24.44 -9.38
C SER A 111 -5.64 -22.94 -9.05
N LEU A 112 -6.04 -22.16 -10.03
CA LEU A 112 -6.32 -20.73 -9.91
C LEU A 112 -7.77 -20.43 -9.52
N GLN A 113 -8.66 -21.43 -9.54
CA GLN A 113 -10.05 -21.22 -9.17
C GLN A 113 -10.17 -20.89 -7.68
N PRO A 114 -10.99 -19.89 -7.30
CA PRO A 114 -11.22 -19.60 -5.91
C PRO A 114 -11.92 -20.78 -5.24
N VAL A 115 -11.43 -21.20 -4.09
CA VAL A 115 -12.13 -22.21 -3.28
C VAL A 115 -13.47 -21.63 -2.87
N LYS A 116 -14.54 -22.24 -3.34
CA LYS A 116 -15.90 -21.84 -2.96
C LYS A 116 -16.18 -22.32 -1.54
N LEU A 117 -16.08 -21.42 -0.59
CA LEU A 117 -16.50 -21.66 0.80
C LEU A 117 -17.97 -21.29 0.94
N TYR A 118 -18.70 -22.01 1.79
CA TYR A 118 -20.11 -21.78 2.06
C TYR A 118 -20.40 -21.77 3.57
N GLY A 119 -21.48 -21.11 3.97
CA GLY A 119 -21.98 -21.10 5.34
C GLY A 119 -20.93 -20.62 6.35
N LYS A 120 -20.78 -21.34 7.47
CA LYS A 120 -19.90 -20.95 8.58
C LYS A 120 -18.43 -20.86 8.17
N ALA A 121 -17.96 -21.71 7.25
CA ALA A 121 -16.58 -21.69 6.76
C ALA A 121 -16.29 -20.38 5.98
N TYR A 122 -17.23 -19.93 5.16
CA TYR A 122 -17.14 -18.66 4.46
C TYR A 122 -17.13 -17.47 5.44
N ALA A 123 -18.09 -17.43 6.37
CA ALA A 123 -18.18 -16.37 7.36
C ALA A 123 -16.90 -16.25 8.21
N LEU A 124 -16.34 -17.40 8.65
CA LEU A 124 -15.09 -17.41 9.42
C LEU A 124 -13.88 -16.95 8.58
N HIS A 125 -13.84 -17.28 7.31
CA HIS A 125 -12.79 -16.83 6.39
C HIS A 125 -12.82 -15.31 6.23
N GLU A 126 -13.98 -14.73 5.93
CA GLU A 126 -14.18 -13.29 5.79
C GLU A 126 -13.89 -12.56 7.10
N TRP A 127 -14.36 -13.11 8.23
CA TRP A 127 -14.08 -12.55 9.55
C TRP A 127 -12.57 -12.47 9.85
N LYS A 128 -11.82 -13.54 9.55
CA LYS A 128 -10.36 -13.54 9.76
C LYS A 128 -9.64 -12.50 8.88
N GLN A 129 -10.08 -12.33 7.63
CA GLN A 129 -9.53 -11.30 6.76
C GLN A 129 -9.84 -9.90 7.29
N PHE A 130 -11.11 -9.64 7.62
CA PHE A 130 -11.53 -8.37 8.21
C PHE A 130 -10.77 -8.07 9.51
N ALA A 131 -10.69 -9.03 10.44
CA ALA A 131 -9.99 -8.83 11.70
C ALA A 131 -8.50 -8.50 11.50
N GLY A 132 -7.83 -9.13 10.54
CA GLY A 132 -6.44 -8.81 10.20
C GLY A 132 -6.27 -7.36 9.73
N HIS A 133 -7.08 -6.91 8.78
CA HIS A 133 -7.04 -5.52 8.31
C HIS A 133 -7.47 -4.53 9.39
N PHE A 134 -8.45 -4.88 10.22
CA PHE A 134 -8.92 -4.04 11.31
C PHE A 134 -7.84 -3.83 12.37
N VAL A 135 -7.07 -4.86 12.73
CA VAL A 135 -5.94 -4.72 13.65
C VAL A 135 -4.89 -3.77 13.09
N VAL A 136 -4.53 -3.92 11.80
CA VAL A 136 -3.59 -2.98 11.15
C VAL A 136 -4.14 -1.56 11.15
N PHE A 137 -5.41 -1.39 10.81
CA PHE A 137 -6.09 -0.09 10.85
C PHE A 137 -5.97 0.57 12.23
N ILE A 138 -6.27 -0.16 13.31
CA ILE A 138 -6.15 0.35 14.69
C ILE A 138 -4.71 0.73 15.03
N ILE A 139 -3.73 -0.13 14.72
CA ILE A 139 -2.31 0.14 15.00
C ILE A 139 -1.85 1.41 14.28
N VAL A 140 -2.24 1.57 13.01
CA VAL A 140 -1.92 2.76 12.21
C VAL A 140 -2.50 4.03 12.83
N HIS A 141 -3.78 3.99 13.21
CA HIS A 141 -4.46 5.15 13.81
C HIS A 141 -3.89 5.52 15.17
N ILE A 142 -3.57 4.52 16.01
CA ILE A 142 -2.87 4.78 17.29
C ILE A 142 -1.49 5.38 17.00
N GLY A 143 -0.74 4.86 16.04
CA GLY A 143 0.55 5.40 15.63
C GLY A 143 0.45 6.85 15.17
N PHE A 144 -0.54 7.20 14.36
CA PHE A 144 -0.81 8.58 13.95
C PHE A 144 -1.20 9.47 15.13
N ALA A 145 -2.09 9.01 16.01
CA ALA A 145 -2.50 9.77 17.19
C ALA A 145 -1.33 10.09 18.12
N ILE A 146 -0.38 9.15 18.27
CA ILE A 146 0.83 9.37 19.08
C ILE A 146 1.81 10.32 18.37
N ALA A 147 2.01 10.17 17.06
CA ALA A 147 3.03 10.90 16.32
C ALA A 147 2.62 12.34 15.96
N VAL A 148 1.34 12.56 15.63
CA VAL A 148 0.80 13.86 15.23
C VAL A 148 0.14 14.60 16.40
N GLY A 149 -0.28 13.85 17.42
CA GLY A 149 -1.10 14.35 18.51
C GLY A 149 -2.56 14.58 18.08
N PHE A 150 -3.38 14.91 19.05
CA PHE A 150 -4.72 15.45 18.80
C PHE A 150 -4.58 16.97 18.71
N SER A 151 -5.27 17.58 17.77
CA SER A 151 -5.38 19.04 17.70
C SER A 151 -5.90 19.59 19.03
N ASP A 152 -5.36 20.72 19.48
CA ASP A 152 -5.81 21.36 20.73
C ASP A 152 -7.33 21.60 20.74
N SER A 153 -7.89 21.95 19.57
CA SER A 153 -9.34 22.08 19.39
C SER A 153 -10.12 20.79 19.65
N MET A 154 -9.54 19.62 19.32
CA MET A 154 -10.16 18.32 19.60
C MET A 154 -10.06 17.92 21.07
N GLN A 155 -9.04 18.40 21.79
CA GLN A 155 -8.86 18.11 23.22
C GLN A 155 -9.82 18.93 24.10
N GLU A 156 -10.18 20.14 23.65
CA GLU A 156 -11.06 21.05 24.37
C GLU A 156 -12.53 20.89 24.03
N THR A 157 -12.86 20.28 22.89
CA THR A 157 -14.25 20.14 22.42
C THR A 157 -14.90 18.85 22.94
N PRO A 158 -16.03 18.90 23.63
CA PRO A 158 -16.74 17.72 24.09
C PRO A 158 -17.16 16.84 22.90
N PHE A 159 -17.15 15.53 23.10
CA PHE A 159 -17.38 14.53 22.03
C PHE A 159 -18.71 14.72 21.25
N ASN A 160 -19.74 15.21 21.93
CA ASN A 160 -21.04 15.53 21.33
C ASN A 160 -20.99 16.74 20.37
N GLU A 161 -20.07 17.68 20.56
CA GLU A 161 -19.89 18.84 19.69
C GLU A 161 -18.99 18.51 18.48
N LEU A 162 -18.08 17.53 18.61
CA LEU A 162 -17.27 17.06 17.49
C LEU A 162 -18.12 16.53 16.33
N PHE A 163 -19.26 15.90 16.63
CA PHE A 163 -20.19 15.45 15.60
C PHE A 163 -20.92 16.60 14.88
N GLY A 164 -21.23 17.70 15.57
CA GLY A 164 -21.82 18.89 14.98
C GLY A 164 -20.91 19.55 13.95
N MET A 165 -19.61 19.65 14.26
CA MET A 165 -18.63 20.28 13.35
C MET A 165 -18.47 19.56 11.99
N TRP A 166 -18.90 18.28 11.87
CA TRP A 166 -18.82 17.52 10.62
C TRP A 166 -20.05 17.65 9.72
N PHE A 167 -21.15 18.21 10.23
CA PHE A 167 -22.45 18.28 9.54
C PHE A 167 -23.02 19.70 9.43
N ASP A 168 -22.37 20.69 10.03
CA ASP A 168 -22.86 22.09 10.05
C ASP A 168 -22.19 22.99 8.98
N ASP A 169 -21.60 22.40 7.92
CA ASP A 169 -21.15 23.16 6.75
C ASP A 169 -22.33 23.30 5.76
N GLU A 170 -23.31 24.20 6.08
CA GLU A 170 -24.19 24.87 5.13
C GLU A 170 -24.07 26.38 5.25
#